data_fe71de3ae669e4ac8775f6de788629aa
#
_entry.id   fe71de3ae669e4ac8775f6de788629aa
#
_cell.length_a   1.000
_cell.length_b   1.000
_cell.length_c   1.000
_cell.angle_alpha   90.00
_cell.angle_beta   90.00
_cell.angle_gamma   90.00
#
_symmetry.space_group_name_H-M   'P 1'
#
loop_
_entity.id
_entity.type
_entity.pdbx_description
1 polymer ?
#
loop_
_entity_poly.entity_id
_entity_poly.type
_entity_poly.pdbx_seq_one_letter_code
_entity_poly.pdbx_strand_id
1 'polypeptide(L)'
;MISTILKTEWLKLKNYRAFWLLLAVTAISYPGINGIAYYAFMDSIDAKTQSGQLVKMLLGNPFAFPQSFHTTAYLSSFFTFIPAIVVIMLITNEYMFKTHRQNIIDGWKKNTFIWGKFISVLLITLIVTLFYLAVASIIGTIATPDVDRAKILEKAHYIGLFSLQVFCQLSIAFLLGLLIRKAFIAYGIFIFYSFILENMLSGLFRLKSKKWGIDYGHYLPFEISDRLIPLPPFIGKFNEADNKLAIAAINSHVVYTLALTAFVWLLSFYIFKKRDL
;
A
#
# COMPACT_ATOMS: atom_id res chain seq x y z
N MET A 1 -7.89 28.03 -8.24
CA MET A 1 -8.81 27.13 -7.52
C MET A 1 -8.10 25.87 -7.00
N ILE A 2 -7.45 25.04 -7.82
CA ILE A 2 -6.72 23.82 -7.36
C ILE A 2 -5.59 24.19 -6.39
N SER A 3 -4.80 25.21 -6.67
CA SER A 3 -3.70 25.65 -5.79
C SER A 3 -4.18 26.14 -4.41
N THR A 4 -5.36 26.75 -4.35
CA THR A 4 -5.97 27.20 -3.08
C THR A 4 -6.41 25.98 -2.26
N ILE A 5 -7.02 24.98 -2.91
CA ILE A 5 -7.43 23.73 -2.27
C ILE A 5 -6.19 23.01 -1.69
N LEU A 6 -5.12 22.88 -2.49
CA LEU A 6 -3.87 22.27 -2.05
C LEU A 6 -3.26 22.99 -0.85
N LYS A 7 -3.23 24.33 -0.87
CA LYS A 7 -2.72 25.11 0.25
C LYS A 7 -3.54 24.89 1.53
N THR A 8 -4.86 24.91 1.43
CA THR A 8 -5.75 24.68 2.58
C THR A 8 -5.59 23.27 3.15
N GLU A 9 -5.59 22.24 2.31
CA GLU A 9 -5.40 20.86 2.76
C GLU A 9 -4.01 20.65 3.35
N TRP A 10 -2.96 21.22 2.74
CA TRP A 10 -1.61 21.16 3.28
C TRP A 10 -1.48 21.86 4.64
N LEU A 11 -2.09 23.04 4.82
CA LEU A 11 -2.09 23.76 6.10
C LEU A 11 -2.77 22.94 7.22
N LYS A 12 -3.86 22.23 6.89
CA LYS A 12 -4.53 21.32 7.83
C LYS A 12 -3.61 20.18 8.24
N LEU A 13 -2.96 19.51 7.26
CA LEU A 13 -2.04 18.40 7.51
C LEU A 13 -0.80 18.86 8.28
N LYS A 14 -0.17 19.95 7.86
CA LYS A 14 1.07 20.47 8.46
C LYS A 14 0.91 20.80 9.94
N ASN A 15 -0.22 21.34 10.33
CA ASN A 15 -0.47 21.75 11.72
C ASN A 15 -0.96 20.59 12.60
N TYR A 16 -1.16 19.40 12.04
CA TYR A 16 -1.68 18.26 12.78
C TYR A 16 -0.53 17.36 13.24
N ARG A 17 -0.20 17.38 14.54
CA ARG A 17 0.94 16.64 15.14
C ARG A 17 0.89 15.14 14.87
N ALA A 18 -0.29 14.53 14.94
CA ALA A 18 -0.43 13.10 14.70
C ALA A 18 -0.11 12.72 13.24
N PHE A 19 -0.30 13.61 12.27
CA PHE A 19 0.13 13.41 10.89
C PHE A 19 1.65 13.18 10.81
N TRP A 20 2.44 14.06 11.41
CA TRP A 20 3.89 13.96 11.40
C TRP A 20 4.40 12.73 12.16
N LEU A 21 3.77 12.43 13.30
CA LEU A 21 4.13 11.25 14.10
C LEU A 21 3.89 9.96 13.29
N LEU A 22 2.71 9.78 12.69
CA LEU A 22 2.40 8.60 11.90
C LEU A 22 3.25 8.51 10.63
N LEU A 23 3.57 9.65 10.03
CA LEU A 23 4.46 9.71 8.87
C LEU A 23 5.90 9.32 9.26
N ALA A 24 6.38 9.76 10.43
CA ALA A 24 7.66 9.35 10.98
C ALA A 24 7.70 7.85 11.31
N VAL A 25 6.62 7.31 11.90
CA VAL A 25 6.50 5.86 12.13
C VAL A 25 6.55 5.08 10.82
N THR A 26 5.86 5.55 9.76
CA THR A 26 5.94 4.93 8.42
C THR A 26 7.37 5.00 7.87
N ALA A 27 8.02 6.17 7.99
CA ALA A 27 9.39 6.38 7.51
C ALA A 27 10.43 5.51 8.25
N ILE A 28 10.18 5.15 9.50
CA ILE A 28 11.04 4.25 10.30
C ILE A 28 10.70 2.77 10.03
N SER A 29 9.41 2.44 9.86
CA SER A 29 8.97 1.06 9.64
C SER A 29 9.52 0.46 8.36
N TYR A 30 9.60 1.25 7.28
CA TYR A 30 10.08 0.75 5.99
C TYR A 30 11.57 0.35 5.99
N PRO A 31 12.52 1.21 6.40
CA PRO A 31 13.90 0.76 6.56
C PRO A 31 14.06 -0.29 7.65
N GLY A 32 13.24 -0.23 8.72
CA GLY A 32 13.27 -1.21 9.80
C GLY A 32 13.02 -2.63 9.32
N ILE A 33 11.87 -2.89 8.70
CA ILE A 33 11.53 -4.24 8.23
C ILE A 33 12.46 -4.73 7.13
N ASN A 34 12.78 -3.85 6.17
CA ASN A 34 13.66 -4.21 5.06
C ASN A 34 15.10 -4.42 5.53
N GLY A 35 15.58 -3.62 6.50
CA GLY A 35 16.90 -3.79 7.11
C GLY A 35 17.00 -5.10 7.89
N ILE A 36 16.01 -5.40 8.73
CA ILE A 36 15.96 -6.68 9.48
C ILE A 36 15.98 -7.86 8.49
N ALA A 37 15.15 -7.82 7.44
CA ALA A 37 15.11 -8.88 6.45
C ALA A 37 16.42 -9.01 5.66
N TYR A 38 17.08 -7.88 5.34
CA TYR A 38 18.40 -7.86 4.69
C TYR A 38 19.47 -8.51 5.57
N TYR A 39 19.58 -8.08 6.84
CA TYR A 39 20.57 -8.65 7.77
C TYR A 39 20.30 -10.12 8.05
N ALA A 40 19.06 -10.53 8.26
CA ALA A 40 18.69 -11.93 8.44
C ALA A 40 19.04 -12.79 7.22
N PHE A 41 18.89 -12.25 6.00
CA PHE A 41 19.31 -12.92 4.79
C PHE A 41 20.85 -13.03 4.71
N MET A 42 21.56 -11.95 5.00
CA MET A 42 23.04 -11.96 4.98
C MET A 42 23.62 -12.93 6.01
N ASP A 43 23.08 -12.95 7.22
CA ASP A 43 23.49 -13.90 8.27
C ASP A 43 23.28 -15.36 7.83
N SER A 44 22.18 -15.64 7.16
CA SER A 44 21.89 -16.98 6.64
C SER A 44 22.85 -17.44 5.53
N ILE A 45 23.46 -16.50 4.80
CA ILE A 45 24.42 -16.79 3.72
C ILE A 45 25.85 -16.89 4.26
N ASP A 46 26.22 -16.06 5.27
CA ASP A 46 27.55 -16.06 5.88
C ASP A 46 27.80 -17.26 6.82
N ALA A 47 26.74 -18.01 7.16
CA ALA A 47 26.92 -19.27 7.84
C ALA A 47 27.86 -20.17 7.01
N LYS A 48 29.07 -20.44 7.55
CA LYS A 48 30.14 -21.28 6.93
C LYS A 48 29.68 -22.73 6.66
N THR A 49 28.42 -22.96 6.51
CA THR A 49 27.76 -24.24 6.34
C THR A 49 27.47 -24.45 4.84
N GLN A 50 27.59 -25.68 4.35
CA GLN A 50 27.21 -26.05 2.98
C GLN A 50 25.81 -25.57 2.59
N SER A 51 24.88 -25.51 3.57
CA SER A 51 23.54 -24.96 3.40
C SER A 51 23.53 -23.48 3.01
N GLY A 52 24.39 -22.64 3.58
CA GLY A 52 24.44 -21.20 3.25
C GLY A 52 24.94 -20.95 1.82
N GLN A 53 25.89 -21.72 1.34
CA GLN A 53 26.37 -21.65 -0.05
C GLN A 53 25.31 -22.11 -1.04
N LEU A 54 24.54 -23.17 -0.71
CA LEU A 54 23.42 -23.62 -1.51
C LEU A 54 22.28 -22.59 -1.57
N VAL A 55 21.96 -21.92 -0.46
CA VAL A 55 20.99 -20.83 -0.41
C VAL A 55 21.42 -19.69 -1.34
N LYS A 56 22.67 -19.25 -1.29
CA LYS A 56 23.20 -18.20 -2.17
C LYS A 56 23.12 -18.59 -3.65
N MET A 57 23.47 -19.85 -3.98
CA MET A 57 23.47 -20.35 -5.34
C MET A 57 22.04 -20.50 -5.91
N LEU A 58 21.11 -20.96 -5.08
CA LEU A 58 19.74 -21.23 -5.50
C LEU A 58 18.87 -19.96 -5.51
N LEU A 59 19.01 -19.07 -4.52
CA LEU A 59 18.11 -17.93 -4.34
C LEU A 59 18.66 -16.64 -4.97
N GLY A 60 19.98 -16.53 -5.18
CA GLY A 60 20.63 -15.27 -5.54
C GLY A 60 20.54 -14.26 -4.38
N ASN A 61 20.77 -12.97 -4.66
CA ASN A 61 20.57 -11.91 -3.67
C ASN A 61 19.24 -11.18 -3.95
N PRO A 62 18.20 -11.39 -3.12
CA PRO A 62 16.89 -10.79 -3.32
C PRO A 62 16.87 -9.27 -3.06
N PHE A 63 17.88 -8.74 -2.40
CA PHE A 63 18.04 -7.34 -2.09
C PHE A 63 18.92 -6.59 -3.08
N ALA A 64 19.63 -7.30 -3.97
CA ALA A 64 20.43 -6.69 -5.03
C ALA A 64 19.55 -6.17 -6.17
N PHE A 65 20.02 -5.15 -6.90
CA PHE A 65 19.37 -4.71 -8.13
C PHE A 65 19.34 -5.81 -9.19
N PRO A 66 18.26 -5.91 -9.95
CA PRO A 66 17.02 -5.14 -9.94
C PRO A 66 15.97 -5.65 -8.93
N GLN A 67 16.22 -6.75 -8.22
CA GLN A 67 15.26 -7.42 -7.36
C GLN A 67 14.86 -6.56 -6.12
N SER A 68 15.71 -5.63 -5.69
CA SER A 68 15.47 -4.78 -4.53
C SER A 68 14.14 -4.04 -4.60
N PHE A 69 13.71 -3.57 -5.80
CA PHE A 69 12.42 -2.93 -5.96
C PHE A 69 11.24 -3.85 -5.62
N HIS A 70 11.30 -5.10 -6.06
CA HIS A 70 10.23 -6.07 -5.78
C HIS A 70 10.22 -6.48 -4.31
N THR A 71 11.38 -6.89 -3.78
CA THR A 71 11.50 -7.36 -2.38
C THR A 71 11.10 -6.28 -1.38
N THR A 72 11.62 -5.06 -1.58
CA THR A 72 11.31 -3.92 -0.70
C THR A 72 9.83 -3.52 -0.80
N ALA A 73 9.23 -3.54 -2.00
CA ALA A 73 7.80 -3.28 -2.17
C ALA A 73 6.96 -4.29 -1.37
N TYR A 74 7.27 -5.57 -1.50
CA TYR A 74 6.57 -6.64 -0.80
C TYR A 74 6.65 -6.48 0.72
N LEU A 75 7.85 -6.28 1.27
CA LEU A 75 8.03 -6.11 2.71
C LEU A 75 7.40 -4.81 3.24
N SER A 76 7.50 -3.71 2.49
CA SER A 76 6.91 -2.43 2.88
C SER A 76 5.38 -2.44 2.82
N SER A 77 4.77 -3.26 1.96
CA SER A 77 3.30 -3.37 1.83
C SER A 77 2.62 -3.82 3.13
N PHE A 78 3.30 -4.60 3.97
CA PHE A 78 2.77 -4.98 5.29
C PHE A 78 2.50 -3.80 6.22
N PHE A 79 3.11 -2.65 6.00
CA PHE A 79 2.97 -1.46 6.85
C PHE A 79 2.08 -0.37 6.26
N THR A 80 1.34 -0.66 5.18
CA THR A 80 0.40 0.31 4.56
C THR A 80 -0.77 0.68 5.48
N PHE A 81 -1.04 -0.13 6.51
CA PHE A 81 -2.03 0.19 7.54
C PHE A 81 -1.69 1.45 8.34
N ILE A 82 -0.40 1.82 8.47
CA ILE A 82 0.01 3.01 9.22
C ILE A 82 -0.43 4.29 8.50
N PRO A 83 -0.11 4.53 7.22
CA PRO A 83 -0.64 5.69 6.50
C PRO A 83 -2.16 5.66 6.34
N ALA A 84 -2.81 4.48 6.41
CA ALA A 84 -4.27 4.39 6.40
C ALA A 84 -4.91 5.10 7.62
N ILE A 85 -4.25 5.08 8.80
CA ILE A 85 -4.70 5.86 9.97
C ILE A 85 -4.76 7.35 9.60
N VAL A 86 -3.72 7.86 8.96
CA VAL A 86 -3.65 9.28 8.56
C VAL A 86 -4.84 9.64 7.69
N VAL A 87 -5.16 8.80 6.70
CA VAL A 87 -6.28 9.05 5.77
C VAL A 87 -7.62 8.98 6.49
N ILE A 88 -7.82 8.00 7.39
CA ILE A 88 -9.04 7.92 8.20
C ILE A 88 -9.18 9.18 9.07
N MET A 89 -8.11 9.61 9.74
CA MET A 89 -8.12 10.81 10.56
C MET A 89 -8.39 12.08 9.74
N LEU A 90 -7.86 12.15 8.53
CA LEU A 90 -8.06 13.28 7.63
C LEU A 90 -9.54 13.55 7.34
N ILE A 91 -10.35 12.53 7.18
CA ILE A 91 -11.78 12.69 6.92
C ILE A 91 -12.61 12.74 8.22
N THR A 92 -12.27 11.93 9.21
CA THR A 92 -13.05 11.88 10.46
C THR A 92 -12.89 13.16 11.30
N ASN A 93 -11.71 13.80 11.27
CA ASN A 93 -11.48 15.09 11.92
C ASN A 93 -12.35 16.19 11.32
N GLU A 94 -12.62 16.17 10.00
CA GLU A 94 -13.54 17.12 9.37
C GLU A 94 -14.95 17.02 9.95
N TYR A 95 -15.38 15.80 10.30
CA TYR A 95 -16.66 15.60 10.96
C TYR A 95 -16.63 15.97 12.45
N MET A 96 -15.58 15.62 13.15
CA MET A 96 -15.40 15.89 14.58
C MET A 96 -15.37 17.39 14.87
N PHE A 97 -14.60 18.14 14.08
CA PHE A 97 -14.45 19.59 14.24
C PHE A 97 -15.45 20.40 13.40
N LYS A 98 -16.39 19.73 12.69
CA LYS A 98 -17.41 20.34 11.80
C LYS A 98 -16.82 21.26 10.72
N THR A 99 -15.54 21.12 10.40
CA THR A 99 -14.85 21.98 9.41
C THR A 99 -15.36 21.74 8.00
N HIS A 100 -15.91 20.55 7.69
CA HIS A 100 -16.59 20.29 6.41
C HIS A 100 -17.80 21.21 6.19
N ARG A 101 -18.56 21.54 7.25
CA ARG A 101 -19.70 22.49 7.18
C ARG A 101 -19.20 23.91 6.96
N GLN A 102 -18.16 24.31 7.69
CA GLN A 102 -17.59 25.64 7.56
C GLN A 102 -17.07 25.89 6.14
N ASN A 103 -16.33 24.95 5.55
CA ASN A 103 -15.87 25.06 4.17
C ASN A 103 -17.01 25.31 3.17
N ILE A 104 -18.18 24.71 3.40
CA ILE A 104 -19.34 24.88 2.51
C ILE A 104 -20.04 26.24 2.76
N ILE A 105 -20.14 26.67 4.02
CA ILE A 105 -20.65 28.01 4.37
C ILE A 105 -19.74 29.09 3.75
N ASP A 106 -18.40 28.85 3.74
CA ASP A 106 -17.40 29.72 3.12
C ASP A 106 -17.42 29.68 1.56
N GLY A 107 -18.43 29.00 0.98
CA GLY A 107 -18.68 28.99 -0.48
C GLY A 107 -18.07 27.82 -1.26
N TRP A 108 -17.52 26.78 -0.59
CA TRP A 108 -17.02 25.61 -1.28
C TRP A 108 -18.18 24.72 -1.74
N LYS A 109 -18.15 24.30 -3.01
CA LYS A 109 -19.06 23.27 -3.50
C LYS A 109 -18.73 21.91 -2.87
N LYS A 110 -19.72 21.05 -2.60
CA LYS A 110 -19.53 19.67 -2.10
C LYS A 110 -18.47 18.90 -2.93
N ASN A 111 -18.53 19.03 -4.26
CA ASN A 111 -17.56 18.39 -5.15
C ASN A 111 -16.13 18.90 -4.93
N THR A 112 -15.94 20.19 -4.71
CA THR A 112 -14.63 20.81 -4.45
C THR A 112 -13.99 20.23 -3.19
N PHE A 113 -14.79 20.01 -2.15
CA PHE A 113 -14.31 19.39 -0.91
C PHE A 113 -13.78 17.95 -1.14
N ILE A 114 -14.56 17.09 -1.80
CA ILE A 114 -14.14 15.70 -2.07
C ILE A 114 -12.92 15.65 -3.00
N TRP A 115 -12.84 16.51 -4.01
CA TRP A 115 -11.64 16.62 -4.85
C TRP A 115 -10.41 17.03 -4.04
N GLY A 116 -10.55 17.91 -3.05
CA GLY A 116 -9.48 18.22 -2.11
C GLY A 116 -8.99 16.99 -1.35
N LYS A 117 -9.90 16.16 -0.85
CA LYS A 117 -9.56 14.91 -0.15
C LYS A 117 -8.93 13.87 -1.07
N PHE A 118 -9.42 13.74 -2.32
CA PHE A 118 -8.79 12.90 -3.34
C PHE A 118 -7.32 13.27 -3.55
N ILE A 119 -7.04 14.56 -3.73
CA ILE A 119 -5.68 15.06 -3.92
C ILE A 119 -4.83 14.82 -2.66
N SER A 120 -5.40 14.99 -1.46
CA SER A 120 -4.69 14.70 -0.19
C SER A 120 -4.30 13.23 -0.08
N VAL A 121 -5.17 12.29 -0.46
CA VAL A 121 -4.87 10.86 -0.49
C VAL A 121 -3.78 10.55 -1.51
N LEU A 122 -3.82 11.17 -2.70
CA LEU A 122 -2.76 11.04 -3.70
C LEU A 122 -1.40 11.56 -3.18
N LEU A 123 -1.39 12.70 -2.49
CA LEU A 123 -0.15 13.24 -1.90
C LEU A 123 0.43 12.32 -0.84
N ILE A 124 -0.40 11.76 0.04
CA ILE A 124 0.03 10.78 1.05
C ILE A 124 0.60 9.54 0.36
N THR A 125 -0.07 9.03 -0.67
CA THR A 125 0.42 7.90 -1.49
C THR A 125 1.79 8.21 -2.09
N LEU A 126 1.97 9.39 -2.67
CA LEU A 126 3.25 9.82 -3.24
C LEU A 126 4.37 9.84 -2.19
N ILE A 127 4.11 10.42 -1.01
CA ILE A 127 5.09 10.47 0.09
C ILE A 127 5.48 9.06 0.53
N VAL A 128 4.51 8.18 0.72
CA VAL A 128 4.73 6.77 1.11
C VAL A 128 5.52 6.01 0.03
N THR A 129 5.21 6.24 -1.24
CA THR A 129 5.95 5.66 -2.38
C THR A 129 7.40 6.16 -2.43
N LEU A 130 7.62 7.45 -2.12
CA LEU A 130 8.97 8.02 -2.05
C LEU A 130 9.79 7.40 -0.89
N PHE A 131 9.19 7.12 0.26
CA PHE A 131 9.87 6.41 1.36
C PHE A 131 10.27 5.00 0.94
N TYR A 132 9.36 4.25 0.33
CA TYR A 132 9.66 2.94 -0.22
C TYR A 132 10.81 3.01 -1.24
N LEU A 133 10.73 3.94 -2.20
CA LEU A 133 11.74 4.11 -3.25
C LEU A 133 13.12 4.43 -2.66
N ALA A 134 13.18 5.30 -1.65
CA ALA A 134 14.44 5.63 -0.97
C ALA A 134 15.05 4.38 -0.32
N VAL A 135 14.24 3.59 0.40
CA VAL A 135 14.70 2.35 1.05
C VAL A 135 15.15 1.32 0.02
N ALA A 136 14.37 1.10 -1.05
CA ALA A 136 14.73 0.16 -2.12
C ALA A 136 16.03 0.54 -2.81
N SER A 137 16.27 1.85 -3.02
CA SER A 137 17.50 2.36 -3.63
C SER A 137 18.70 2.21 -2.70
N ILE A 138 18.56 2.54 -1.43
CA ILE A 138 19.65 2.41 -0.43
C ILE A 138 20.05 0.94 -0.26
N ILE A 139 19.10 0.06 -0.02
CA ILE A 139 19.39 -1.37 0.16
C ILE A 139 19.93 -1.97 -1.13
N GLY A 140 19.35 -1.63 -2.29
CA GLY A 140 19.82 -2.10 -3.58
C GLY A 140 21.30 -1.72 -3.86
N THR A 141 21.70 -0.49 -3.53
CA THR A 141 23.12 -0.06 -3.69
C THR A 141 24.05 -0.77 -2.73
N ILE A 142 23.65 -0.96 -1.47
CA ILE A 142 24.46 -1.69 -0.47
C ILE A 142 24.62 -3.17 -0.86
N ALA A 143 23.55 -3.78 -1.39
CA ALA A 143 23.52 -5.20 -1.72
C ALA A 143 24.16 -5.55 -3.08
N THR A 144 24.49 -4.55 -3.91
CA THR A 144 25.04 -4.73 -5.26
C THR A 144 26.39 -4.03 -5.37
N PRO A 145 27.54 -4.71 -5.11
CA PRO A 145 28.86 -4.09 -5.20
C PRO A 145 29.20 -3.57 -6.62
N ASP A 146 28.90 -4.37 -7.65
CA ASP A 146 29.09 -4.04 -9.07
C ASP A 146 27.76 -3.80 -9.75
N VAL A 147 27.37 -2.52 -9.86
CA VAL A 147 26.08 -2.12 -10.40
C VAL A 147 26.15 -1.99 -11.92
N ASP A 148 25.58 -2.94 -12.65
CA ASP A 148 25.28 -2.77 -14.07
C ASP A 148 24.10 -1.78 -14.24
N ARG A 149 24.43 -0.54 -14.62
CA ARG A 149 23.44 0.55 -14.74
C ARG A 149 22.30 0.22 -15.69
N ALA A 150 22.53 -0.61 -16.70
CA ALA A 150 21.51 -1.01 -17.66
C ALA A 150 20.41 -1.89 -17.01
N LYS A 151 20.76 -2.66 -15.97
CA LYS A 151 19.83 -3.60 -15.33
C LYS A 151 19.12 -3.03 -14.09
N ILE A 152 19.57 -1.90 -13.55
CA ILE A 152 18.97 -1.31 -12.33
C ILE A 152 17.46 -1.16 -12.49
N LEU A 153 17.01 -0.59 -13.60
CA LEU A 153 15.61 -0.21 -13.83
C LEU A 153 14.74 -1.34 -14.39
N GLU A 154 15.29 -2.54 -14.61
CA GLU A 154 14.51 -3.65 -15.20
C GLU A 154 13.22 -3.96 -14.42
N LYS A 155 13.25 -3.83 -13.10
CA LYS A 155 12.10 -4.04 -12.21
C LYS A 155 11.51 -2.75 -11.61
N ALA A 156 11.82 -1.59 -12.17
CA ALA A 156 11.29 -0.31 -11.70
C ALA A 156 9.75 -0.21 -11.81
N HIS A 157 9.10 -1.04 -12.62
CA HIS A 157 7.64 -1.11 -12.71
C HIS A 157 6.97 -1.43 -11.36
N TYR A 158 7.67 -2.10 -10.43
CA TYR A 158 7.17 -2.32 -9.07
C TYR A 158 6.95 -1.02 -8.28
N ILE A 159 7.59 0.10 -8.66
CA ILE A 159 7.33 1.41 -8.06
C ILE A 159 5.90 1.85 -8.35
N GLY A 160 5.46 1.69 -9.60
CA GLY A 160 4.09 1.98 -10.01
C GLY A 160 3.06 1.04 -9.38
N LEU A 161 3.39 -0.26 -9.32
CA LEU A 161 2.51 -1.28 -8.72
C LEU A 161 2.32 -1.03 -7.22
N PHE A 162 3.39 -0.71 -6.48
CA PHE A 162 3.33 -0.35 -5.07
C PHE A 162 2.51 0.95 -4.85
N SER A 163 2.75 1.96 -5.68
CA SER A 163 1.96 3.19 -5.62
C SER A 163 0.47 2.94 -5.82
N LEU A 164 0.10 2.10 -6.79
CA LEU A 164 -1.28 1.74 -7.07
C LEU A 164 -1.90 0.92 -5.92
N GLN A 165 -1.15 -0.03 -5.35
CA GLN A 165 -1.58 -0.80 -4.17
C GLN A 165 -1.89 0.13 -3.01
N VAL A 166 -0.94 0.98 -2.63
CA VAL A 166 -1.09 1.94 -1.53
C VAL A 166 -2.28 2.87 -1.79
N PHE A 167 -2.41 3.43 -3.01
CA PHE A 167 -3.51 4.32 -3.35
C PHE A 167 -4.88 3.64 -3.22
N CYS A 168 -5.00 2.38 -3.66
CA CYS A 168 -6.23 1.61 -3.50
C CYS A 168 -6.59 1.41 -2.02
N GLN A 169 -5.65 0.94 -1.21
CA GLN A 169 -5.87 0.68 0.21
C GLN A 169 -6.18 1.95 1.00
N LEU A 170 -5.49 3.06 0.71
CA LEU A 170 -5.78 4.36 1.31
C LEU A 170 -7.15 4.91 0.87
N SER A 171 -7.58 4.62 -0.35
CA SER A 171 -8.92 4.98 -0.84
C SER A 171 -10.01 4.20 -0.09
N ILE A 172 -9.81 2.92 0.18
CA ILE A 172 -10.70 2.10 1.02
C ILE A 172 -10.74 2.67 2.45
N ALA A 173 -9.59 3.02 3.02
CA ALA A 173 -9.50 3.65 4.33
C ALA A 173 -10.27 4.98 4.39
N PHE A 174 -10.17 5.80 3.33
CA PHE A 174 -10.93 7.04 3.19
C PHE A 174 -12.44 6.78 3.18
N LEU A 175 -12.91 5.82 2.38
CA LEU A 175 -14.33 5.45 2.32
C LEU A 175 -14.85 4.99 3.69
N LEU A 176 -14.09 4.16 4.42
CA LEU A 176 -14.46 3.73 5.77
C LEU A 176 -14.55 4.91 6.74
N GLY A 177 -13.58 5.82 6.72
CA GLY A 177 -13.61 7.04 7.53
C GLY A 177 -14.81 7.92 7.19
N LEU A 178 -15.17 8.04 5.91
CA LEU A 178 -16.34 8.78 5.43
C LEU A 178 -17.66 8.16 5.91
N LEU A 179 -17.75 6.83 5.93
CA LEU A 179 -18.95 6.11 6.35
C LEU A 179 -19.16 6.19 7.87
N ILE A 180 -18.12 5.92 8.64
CA ILE A 180 -18.19 5.70 10.10
C ILE A 180 -18.05 7.01 10.87
N ARG A 181 -17.32 8.00 10.35
CA ARG A 181 -17.11 9.33 10.97
C ARG A 181 -16.44 9.33 12.35
N LYS A 182 -16.04 8.18 12.88
CA LYS A 182 -15.33 8.01 14.15
C LYS A 182 -14.00 7.31 13.87
N ALA A 183 -12.87 8.01 14.08
CA ALA A 183 -11.54 7.55 13.68
C ALA A 183 -11.20 6.18 14.26
N PHE A 184 -11.37 6.00 15.57
CA PHE A 184 -11.02 4.76 16.26
C PHE A 184 -11.81 3.55 15.73
N ILE A 185 -13.12 3.71 15.51
CA ILE A 185 -13.97 2.62 15.01
C ILE A 185 -13.65 2.32 13.54
N ALA A 186 -13.47 3.35 12.70
CA ALA A 186 -13.13 3.17 11.29
C ALA A 186 -11.80 2.44 11.13
N TYR A 187 -10.80 2.80 11.94
CA TYR A 187 -9.49 2.16 11.92
C TYR A 187 -9.56 0.72 12.45
N GLY A 188 -10.28 0.49 13.55
CA GLY A 188 -10.49 -0.86 14.08
C GLY A 188 -11.13 -1.80 13.06
N ILE A 189 -12.15 -1.33 12.33
CA ILE A 189 -12.78 -2.10 11.24
C ILE A 189 -11.82 -2.31 10.08
N PHE A 190 -11.03 -1.28 9.69
CA PHE A 190 -10.03 -1.40 8.65
C PHE A 190 -9.01 -2.50 8.97
N ILE A 191 -8.41 -2.47 10.17
CA ILE A 191 -7.44 -3.48 10.62
C ILE A 191 -8.08 -4.86 10.71
N PHE A 192 -9.23 -4.97 11.36
CA PHE A 192 -9.94 -6.25 11.53
C PHE A 192 -10.27 -6.88 10.19
N TYR A 193 -10.76 -6.08 9.24
CA TYR A 193 -11.09 -6.56 7.91
C TYR A 193 -9.84 -7.01 7.16
N SER A 194 -8.81 -6.15 7.05
CA SER A 194 -7.62 -6.42 6.23
C SER A 194 -6.76 -7.57 6.77
N PHE A 195 -6.57 -7.67 8.09
CA PHE A 195 -5.67 -8.68 8.66
C PHE A 195 -6.36 -9.99 9.05
N ILE A 196 -7.64 -9.95 9.42
CA ILE A 196 -8.33 -11.12 9.95
C ILE A 196 -9.41 -11.60 8.98
N LEU A 197 -10.40 -10.78 8.70
CA LEU A 197 -11.60 -11.21 8.02
C LEU A 197 -11.32 -11.57 6.56
N GLU A 198 -10.57 -10.76 5.85
CA GLU A 198 -10.26 -11.02 4.44
C GLU A 198 -9.36 -12.24 4.27
N ASN A 199 -8.34 -12.41 5.12
CA ASN A 199 -7.49 -13.60 5.08
C ASN A 199 -8.27 -14.89 5.37
N MET A 200 -9.21 -14.84 6.31
CA MET A 200 -10.11 -16.00 6.57
C MET A 200 -11.01 -16.29 5.37
N LEU A 201 -11.61 -15.27 4.77
CA LEU A 201 -12.47 -15.44 3.60
C LEU A 201 -11.69 -15.94 2.39
N SER A 202 -10.51 -15.37 2.11
CA SER A 202 -9.62 -15.80 1.04
C SER A 202 -9.23 -17.29 1.22
N GLY A 203 -8.86 -17.67 2.43
CA GLY A 203 -8.57 -19.08 2.77
C GLY A 203 -9.77 -20.00 2.54
N LEU A 204 -10.97 -19.61 2.97
CA LEU A 204 -12.20 -20.38 2.76
C LEU A 204 -12.54 -20.52 1.26
N PHE A 205 -12.42 -19.47 0.48
CA PHE A 205 -12.66 -19.52 -0.97
C PHE A 205 -11.63 -20.38 -1.68
N ARG A 206 -10.36 -20.33 -1.28
CA ARG A 206 -9.30 -21.21 -1.79
C ARG A 206 -9.57 -22.68 -1.52
N LEU A 207 -10.05 -23.04 -0.33
CA LEU A 207 -10.45 -24.42 0.00
C LEU A 207 -11.62 -24.89 -0.87
N LYS A 208 -12.58 -24.01 -1.15
CA LYS A 208 -13.76 -24.32 -1.97
C LYS A 208 -13.48 -24.23 -3.47
N SER A 209 -12.39 -23.62 -3.92
CA SER A 209 -12.05 -23.44 -5.33
C SER A 209 -11.92 -24.77 -6.07
N LYS A 210 -11.43 -25.84 -5.38
CA LYS A 210 -11.37 -27.21 -5.93
C LYS A 210 -12.74 -27.72 -6.35
N LYS A 211 -13.81 -27.31 -5.65
CA LYS A 211 -15.20 -27.70 -5.98
C LYS A 211 -15.86 -26.78 -7.01
N TRP A 212 -15.53 -25.48 -6.98
CA TRP A 212 -16.17 -24.47 -7.82
C TRP A 212 -15.41 -24.17 -9.12
N GLY A 213 -14.16 -24.64 -9.24
CA GLY A 213 -13.29 -24.37 -10.39
C GLY A 213 -12.75 -22.92 -10.46
N ILE A 214 -13.20 -22.04 -9.56
CA ILE A 214 -12.79 -20.62 -9.50
C ILE A 214 -12.46 -20.27 -8.06
N ASP A 215 -11.35 -19.57 -7.85
CA ASP A 215 -10.97 -19.00 -6.56
C ASP A 215 -11.50 -17.56 -6.44
N TYR A 216 -12.65 -17.42 -5.80
CA TYR A 216 -13.26 -16.11 -5.55
C TYR A 216 -12.48 -15.24 -4.55
N GLY A 217 -11.55 -15.82 -3.78
CA GLY A 217 -10.69 -15.09 -2.87
C GLY A 217 -9.87 -14.00 -3.56
N HIS A 218 -9.50 -14.23 -4.83
CA HIS A 218 -8.73 -13.27 -5.63
C HIS A 218 -9.44 -11.94 -5.91
N TYR A 219 -10.75 -11.88 -5.72
CA TYR A 219 -11.58 -10.68 -5.98
C TYR A 219 -11.94 -9.92 -4.71
N LEU A 220 -11.39 -10.28 -3.57
CA LEU A 220 -11.57 -9.52 -2.33
C LEU A 220 -10.78 -8.20 -2.40
N PRO A 221 -11.26 -7.12 -1.77
CA PRO A 221 -10.75 -5.76 -1.97
C PRO A 221 -9.24 -5.59 -1.71
N PHE A 222 -8.71 -6.13 -0.60
CA PHE A 222 -7.28 -6.06 -0.31
C PHE A 222 -6.49 -7.09 -1.13
N GLU A 223 -6.99 -8.30 -1.28
CA GLU A 223 -6.38 -9.35 -2.13
C GLU A 223 -6.16 -8.86 -3.57
N ILE A 224 -7.13 -8.12 -4.17
CA ILE A 224 -6.97 -7.51 -5.48
C ILE A 224 -5.72 -6.63 -5.53
N SER A 225 -5.54 -5.77 -4.52
CA SER A 225 -4.41 -4.85 -4.46
C SER A 225 -3.11 -5.52 -4.03
N ASP A 226 -3.14 -6.49 -3.12
CA ASP A 226 -1.96 -7.19 -2.63
C ASP A 226 -1.32 -8.07 -3.72
N ARG A 227 -2.12 -8.61 -4.64
CA ARG A 227 -1.63 -9.38 -5.79
C ARG A 227 -0.94 -8.56 -6.87
N LEU A 228 -0.88 -7.23 -6.75
CA LEU A 228 0.00 -6.40 -7.57
C LEU A 228 1.47 -6.65 -7.26
N ILE A 229 1.80 -7.06 -6.03
CA ILE A 229 3.14 -7.34 -5.58
C ILE A 229 3.17 -8.80 -5.08
N PRO A 230 3.34 -9.77 -5.98
CA PRO A 230 3.41 -11.18 -5.61
C PRO A 230 4.64 -11.47 -4.75
N LEU A 231 4.69 -12.67 -4.19
CA LEU A 231 5.84 -13.15 -3.41
C LEU A 231 7.16 -12.94 -4.17
N PRO A 232 8.19 -12.34 -3.53
CA PRO A 232 9.49 -12.20 -4.17
C PRO A 232 10.08 -13.54 -4.57
N PRO A 233 10.92 -13.59 -5.61
CA PRO A 233 11.42 -14.85 -6.18
C PRO A 233 12.13 -15.75 -5.17
N PHE A 234 12.78 -15.20 -4.14
CA PHE A 234 13.50 -16.00 -3.13
C PHE A 234 12.53 -16.79 -2.23
N ILE A 235 11.31 -16.28 -1.98
CA ILE A 235 10.25 -17.02 -1.28
C ILE A 235 9.45 -17.85 -2.29
N GLY A 236 9.19 -17.28 -3.48
CA GLY A 236 8.38 -17.92 -4.53
C GLY A 236 9.02 -19.17 -5.14
N LYS A 237 10.35 -19.39 -4.97
CA LYS A 237 11.02 -20.63 -5.40
C LYS A 237 10.53 -21.88 -4.67
N PHE A 238 9.96 -21.75 -3.47
CA PHE A 238 9.36 -22.89 -2.76
C PHE A 238 8.06 -23.37 -3.42
N ASN A 239 7.43 -22.54 -4.28
CA ASN A 239 6.26 -22.90 -5.08
C ASN A 239 6.30 -22.17 -6.43
N GLU A 240 7.18 -22.64 -7.32
CA GLU A 240 7.43 -21.96 -8.61
C GLU A 240 6.21 -21.87 -9.51
N ALA A 241 5.34 -22.90 -9.50
CA ALA A 241 4.16 -22.93 -10.35
C ALA A 241 3.18 -21.82 -9.97
N ASP A 242 2.85 -21.71 -8.68
CA ASP A 242 1.95 -20.67 -8.15
C ASP A 242 2.54 -19.27 -8.33
N ASN A 243 3.86 -19.13 -8.15
CA ASN A 243 4.53 -17.83 -8.33
C ASN A 243 4.53 -17.36 -9.78
N LYS A 244 4.76 -18.26 -10.74
CA LYS A 244 4.67 -17.94 -12.18
C LYS A 244 3.24 -17.51 -12.57
N LEU A 245 2.23 -18.18 -12.05
CA LEU A 245 0.82 -17.80 -12.24
C LEU A 245 0.50 -16.45 -11.63
N ALA A 246 0.99 -16.17 -10.42
CA ALA A 246 0.81 -14.89 -9.75
C ALA A 246 1.44 -13.74 -10.54
N ILE A 247 2.66 -13.92 -11.05
CA ILE A 247 3.34 -12.91 -11.90
C ILE A 247 2.58 -12.69 -13.21
N ALA A 248 2.11 -13.74 -13.86
CA ALA A 248 1.32 -13.62 -15.10
C ALA A 248 -0.01 -12.88 -14.88
N ALA A 249 -0.59 -12.98 -13.69
CA ALA A 249 -1.85 -12.36 -13.35
C ALA A 249 -1.74 -10.86 -12.97
N ILE A 250 -0.53 -10.29 -12.83
CA ILE A 250 -0.33 -8.89 -12.39
C ILE A 250 -1.13 -7.91 -13.25
N ASN A 251 -1.07 -8.05 -14.59
CA ASN A 251 -1.78 -7.14 -15.50
C ASN A 251 -3.29 -7.14 -15.26
N SER A 252 -3.88 -8.30 -15.02
CA SER A 252 -5.31 -8.42 -14.70
C SER A 252 -5.62 -7.75 -13.35
N HIS A 253 -4.77 -7.94 -12.34
CA HIS A 253 -4.92 -7.30 -11.04
C HIS A 253 -4.73 -5.77 -11.10
N VAL A 254 -3.90 -5.24 -11.99
CA VAL A 254 -3.83 -3.78 -12.26
C VAL A 254 -5.19 -3.26 -12.71
N VAL A 255 -5.84 -3.91 -13.65
CA VAL A 255 -7.17 -3.50 -14.11
C VAL A 255 -8.21 -3.59 -13.00
N TYR A 256 -8.22 -4.68 -12.24
CA TYR A 256 -9.16 -4.86 -11.12
C TYR A 256 -8.93 -3.81 -10.02
N THR A 257 -7.67 -3.50 -9.69
CA THR A 257 -7.32 -2.48 -8.68
C THR A 257 -7.73 -1.08 -9.14
N LEU A 258 -7.53 -0.74 -10.41
CA LEU A 258 -7.98 0.53 -10.97
C LEU A 258 -9.50 0.63 -10.95
N ALA A 259 -10.21 -0.42 -11.34
CA ALA A 259 -11.67 -0.46 -11.33
C ALA A 259 -12.22 -0.34 -9.88
N LEU A 260 -11.63 -1.06 -8.93
CA LEU A 260 -12.00 -0.98 -7.52
C LEU A 260 -11.76 0.43 -6.97
N THR A 261 -10.60 1.01 -7.24
CA THR A 261 -10.25 2.35 -6.77
C THR A 261 -11.21 3.39 -7.35
N ALA A 262 -11.51 3.31 -8.64
CA ALA A 262 -12.49 4.18 -9.28
C ALA A 262 -13.88 4.02 -8.64
N PHE A 263 -14.31 2.79 -8.41
CA PHE A 263 -15.59 2.50 -7.73
C PHE A 263 -15.66 3.10 -6.33
N VAL A 264 -14.59 2.94 -5.53
CA VAL A 264 -14.50 3.50 -4.17
C VAL A 264 -14.62 5.01 -4.19
N TRP A 265 -13.98 5.69 -5.13
CA TRP A 265 -14.08 7.14 -5.26
C TRP A 265 -15.45 7.60 -5.77
N LEU A 266 -16.01 6.94 -6.77
CA LEU A 266 -17.37 7.23 -7.25
C LEU A 266 -18.39 7.07 -6.11
N LEU A 267 -18.29 6.01 -5.33
CA LEU A 267 -19.12 5.78 -4.16
C LEU A 267 -18.91 6.87 -3.10
N SER A 268 -17.68 7.28 -2.84
CA SER A 268 -17.36 8.36 -1.90
C SER A 268 -17.99 9.70 -2.32
N PHE A 269 -17.89 10.04 -3.62
CA PHE A 269 -18.54 11.23 -4.19
C PHE A 269 -20.07 11.17 -4.04
N TYR A 270 -20.65 10.02 -4.38
CA TYR A 270 -22.10 9.82 -4.28
C TYR A 270 -22.60 9.96 -2.86
N ILE A 271 -21.97 9.28 -1.90
CA ILE A 271 -22.34 9.30 -0.48
C ILE A 271 -22.25 10.72 0.09
N PHE A 272 -21.14 11.42 -0.19
CA PHE A 272 -20.96 12.78 0.32
C PHE A 272 -21.95 13.78 -0.28
N LYS A 273 -22.26 13.65 -1.58
CA LYS A 273 -23.23 14.52 -2.27
C LYS A 273 -24.64 14.35 -1.72
N LYS A 274 -25.06 13.10 -1.44
CA LYS A 274 -26.41 12.76 -0.98
C LYS A 274 -26.64 13.07 0.50
N ARG A 275 -25.56 13.15 1.29
CA ARG A 275 -25.67 13.43 2.72
C ARG A 275 -26.00 14.90 2.96
N ASP A 276 -26.97 15.13 3.85
CA ASP A 276 -27.22 16.45 4.44
C ASP A 276 -26.08 16.81 5.39
N LEU A 277 -25.74 18.10 5.42
CA LEU A 277 -24.59 18.65 6.13
C LEU A 277 -24.89 18.93 7.60
#